data_874198345f10eb5b1ec6d75d0fc5063b
#
_entry.id   874198345f10eb5b1ec6d75d0fc5063b
#
_cell.length_a   1.000
_cell.length_b   1.000
_cell.length_c   1.000
_cell.angle_alpha   90.00
_cell.angle_beta   90.00
_cell.angle_gamma   90.00
#
_symmetry.space_group_name_H-M   'P 1'
#
loop_
_entity.id
_entity.type
_entity.pdbx_description
1 polymer ?
#
loop_
_entity_poly.entity_id
_entity_poly.type
_entity_poly.pdbx_seq_one_letter_code
_entity_poly.pdbx_strand_id
1 'polypeptide(L)'
;WPDWPSPALAIFGPAGCGKSHLVEVFKALAGATAVTATDLEAKILPLAGTLVFEDADRTLMSDREAPLLHLYNALAEAGGRLLVTGRTAPSHWPIRLADLASRLNVAPAVEIGAPDDELIAVVLVKLFADRQLRIEPDVVTYAVPRMERSFDAARRLVAVADSLALAEGRRITVPLVKQVLERLDES
;
A
#
# COMPACT_ATOMS: atom_id res chain seq x y z
N TRP A 1 11.66 -5.71 -17.19
CA TRP A 1 11.59 -4.34 -16.79
C TRP A 1 12.45 -3.48 -17.70
N PRO A 2 11.95 -2.54 -18.47
CA PRO A 2 10.69 -1.81 -18.32
C PRO A 2 9.62 -2.12 -19.37
N ASP A 3 9.59 -3.28 -19.99
CA ASP A 3 8.72 -3.58 -21.14
C ASP A 3 7.29 -3.94 -20.69
N TRP A 4 6.53 -2.92 -20.30
CA TRP A 4 5.10 -3.10 -20.05
C TRP A 4 4.34 -3.11 -21.39
N PRO A 5 3.37 -4.00 -21.57
CA PRO A 5 2.58 -4.07 -22.80
C PRO A 5 1.58 -2.90 -22.95
N SER A 6 1.46 -2.04 -21.94
CA SER A 6 0.55 -0.91 -21.87
C SER A 6 1.25 0.29 -21.21
N PRO A 7 0.85 1.54 -21.50
CA PRO A 7 1.32 2.72 -20.76
C PRO A 7 1.04 2.67 -19.25
N ALA A 8 0.01 1.92 -18.83
CA ALA A 8 -0.32 1.75 -17.42
C ALA A 8 -0.18 0.30 -16.94
N LEU A 9 0.11 0.15 -15.66
CA LEU A 9 0.07 -1.09 -14.88
C LEU A 9 -0.72 -0.83 -13.60
N ALA A 10 -1.62 -1.73 -13.24
CA ALA A 10 -2.36 -1.64 -11.97
C ALA A 10 -1.85 -2.67 -10.97
N ILE A 11 -1.67 -2.25 -9.71
CA ILE A 11 -1.46 -3.14 -8.57
C ILE A 11 -2.65 -2.96 -7.63
N PHE A 12 -3.32 -4.04 -7.28
CA PHE A 12 -4.47 -3.96 -6.40
C PHE A 12 -4.47 -5.04 -5.31
N GLY A 13 -5.28 -4.83 -4.29
CA GLY A 13 -5.40 -5.76 -3.17
C GLY A 13 -5.91 -5.08 -1.89
N PRO A 14 -6.22 -5.84 -0.83
CA PRO A 14 -6.81 -5.30 0.39
C PRO A 14 -5.95 -4.23 1.05
N ALA A 15 -6.53 -3.47 1.97
CA ALA A 15 -5.78 -2.52 2.78
C ALA A 15 -4.68 -3.26 3.58
N GLY A 16 -3.52 -2.65 3.75
CA GLY A 16 -2.44 -3.24 4.55
C GLY A 16 -1.72 -4.46 3.93
N CYS A 17 -2.01 -4.84 2.67
CA CYS A 17 -1.32 -5.96 2.00
C CYS A 17 0.09 -5.63 1.48
N GLY A 18 0.56 -4.38 1.62
CA GLY A 18 1.92 -4.00 1.24
C GLY A 18 2.07 -3.24 -0.08
N LYS A 19 0.99 -2.82 -0.75
CA LYS A 19 1.05 -2.06 -2.01
C LYS A 19 1.96 -0.84 -1.93
N SER A 20 1.78 0.02 -0.93
CA SER A 20 2.60 1.23 -0.77
C SER A 20 4.07 0.92 -0.52
N HIS A 21 4.38 -0.17 0.20
CA HIS A 21 5.76 -0.61 0.33
C HIS A 21 6.36 -1.04 -1.02
N LEU A 22 5.60 -1.79 -1.80
CA LEU A 22 6.01 -2.20 -3.15
C LEU A 22 6.18 -0.98 -4.07
N VAL A 23 5.31 0.02 -3.96
CA VAL A 23 5.43 1.31 -4.65
C VAL A 23 6.72 2.03 -4.28
N GLU A 24 7.11 2.10 -3.01
CA GLU A 24 8.36 2.74 -2.61
C GLU A 24 9.59 2.01 -3.18
N VAL A 25 9.60 0.68 -3.16
CA VAL A 25 10.65 -0.12 -3.82
C VAL A 25 10.68 0.15 -5.32
N PHE A 26 9.52 0.20 -5.96
CA PHE A 26 9.39 0.51 -7.37
C PHE A 26 9.91 1.91 -7.72
N LYS A 27 9.55 2.92 -6.94
CA LYS A 27 10.04 4.30 -7.11
C LYS A 27 11.56 4.37 -7.05
N ALA A 28 12.15 3.67 -6.08
CA ALA A 28 13.60 3.64 -5.94
C ALA A 28 14.31 2.96 -7.13
N LEU A 29 13.73 1.87 -7.66
CA LEU A 29 14.31 1.13 -8.78
C LEU A 29 14.09 1.78 -10.14
N ALA A 30 12.94 2.40 -10.34
CA ALA A 30 12.51 2.96 -11.63
C ALA A 30 12.78 4.47 -11.76
N GLY A 31 13.21 5.13 -10.69
CA GLY A 31 13.26 6.59 -10.65
C GLY A 31 11.87 7.22 -10.81
N ALA A 32 10.82 6.52 -10.34
CA ALA A 32 9.45 6.95 -10.54
C ALA A 32 9.07 8.10 -9.58
N THR A 33 8.26 9.02 -10.08
CA THR A 33 7.73 10.15 -9.31
C THR A 33 6.30 9.87 -8.87
N ALA A 34 6.00 10.09 -7.59
CA ALA A 34 4.63 10.02 -7.10
C ALA A 34 3.83 11.24 -7.58
N VAL A 35 2.59 11.00 -7.97
CA VAL A 35 1.60 12.03 -8.34
C VAL A 35 0.44 11.91 -7.38
N THR A 36 0.03 13.03 -6.82
CA THR A 36 -1.10 13.13 -5.91
C THR A 36 -2.37 13.60 -6.63
N ALA A 37 -3.50 13.46 -5.96
CA ALA A 37 -4.75 14.02 -6.44
C ALA A 37 -4.68 15.56 -6.64
N THR A 38 -3.95 16.25 -5.77
CA THR A 38 -3.73 17.70 -5.87
C THR A 38 -2.89 18.08 -7.08
N ASP A 39 -1.87 17.27 -7.42
CA ASP A 39 -1.05 17.50 -8.60
C ASP A 39 -1.87 17.32 -9.89
N LEU A 40 -2.80 16.34 -9.91
CA LEU A 40 -3.75 16.17 -11.01
C LEU A 40 -4.63 17.39 -11.21
N GLU A 41 -5.16 17.99 -10.14
CA GLU A 41 -5.99 19.19 -10.19
C GLU A 41 -5.20 20.43 -10.64
N ALA A 42 -3.99 20.57 -10.13
CA ALA A 42 -3.13 21.71 -10.46
C ALA A 42 -2.57 21.66 -11.89
N LYS A 43 -2.71 20.52 -12.60
CA LYS A 43 -2.14 20.28 -13.92
C LYS A 43 -0.63 20.48 -13.99
N ILE A 44 0.05 20.36 -12.86
CA ILE A 44 1.52 20.46 -12.72
C ILE A 44 2.07 19.02 -12.72
N LEU A 45 2.13 18.41 -13.91
CA LEU A 45 2.50 17.01 -14.03
C LEU A 45 3.75 16.86 -14.90
N PRO A 46 4.71 16.01 -14.51
CA PRO A 46 5.75 15.57 -15.42
C PRO A 46 5.07 14.77 -16.55
N LEU A 47 5.25 15.23 -17.78
CA LEU A 47 4.64 14.59 -18.96
C LEU A 47 5.52 13.46 -19.54
N ALA A 48 6.60 13.08 -18.86
CA ALA A 48 7.51 12.04 -19.30
C ALA A 48 8.07 11.26 -18.10
N GLY A 49 8.58 10.06 -18.35
CA GLY A 49 9.16 9.18 -17.34
C GLY A 49 8.15 8.22 -16.72
N THR A 50 8.44 7.74 -15.53
CA THR A 50 7.59 6.80 -14.81
C THR A 50 6.91 7.50 -13.64
N LEU A 51 5.59 7.44 -13.59
CA LEU A 51 4.78 8.03 -12.54
C LEU A 51 4.05 6.96 -11.74
N VAL A 52 3.77 7.27 -10.50
CA VAL A 52 2.96 6.43 -9.60
C VAL A 52 1.79 7.25 -9.07
N PHE A 53 0.60 6.69 -9.18
CA PHE A 53 -0.62 7.26 -8.64
C PHE A 53 -1.29 6.25 -7.69
N GLU A 54 -1.18 6.49 -6.39
CA GLU A 54 -1.73 5.60 -5.39
C GLU A 54 -3.21 5.85 -5.11
N ASP A 55 -3.91 4.80 -4.65
CA ASP A 55 -5.32 4.81 -4.29
C ASP A 55 -6.22 5.40 -5.40
N ALA A 56 -5.96 5.04 -6.65
CA ALA A 56 -6.68 5.55 -7.82
C ALA A 56 -8.20 5.29 -7.73
N ASP A 57 -8.61 4.15 -7.19
CA ASP A 57 -10.01 3.79 -6.94
C ASP A 57 -10.74 4.81 -6.03
N ARG A 58 -10.03 5.38 -5.06
CA ARG A 58 -10.57 6.41 -4.15
C ARG A 58 -10.61 7.79 -4.78
N THR A 59 -9.64 8.09 -5.63
CA THR A 59 -9.57 9.38 -6.34
C THR A 59 -10.66 9.50 -7.40
N LEU A 60 -10.96 8.40 -8.09
CA LEU A 60 -12.02 8.37 -9.10
C LEU A 60 -13.42 8.60 -8.52
N MET A 61 -13.61 8.30 -7.24
CA MET A 61 -14.87 8.63 -6.54
C MET A 61 -15.10 10.14 -6.37
N SER A 62 -14.14 11.00 -6.69
CA SER A 62 -14.16 12.46 -6.51
C SER A 62 -14.14 13.28 -7.81
N ASP A 63 -14.71 12.78 -8.90
CA ASP A 63 -14.80 13.43 -10.22
C ASP A 63 -13.46 13.86 -10.86
N ARG A 64 -12.36 13.18 -10.51
CA ARG A 64 -11.01 13.44 -11.04
C ARG A 64 -10.62 12.56 -12.23
N GLU A 65 -11.61 11.95 -12.88
CA GLU A 65 -11.38 11.04 -14.00
C GLU A 65 -10.75 11.73 -15.22
N ALA A 66 -11.20 12.94 -15.55
CA ALA A 66 -10.70 13.69 -16.69
C ALA A 66 -9.20 14.07 -16.53
N PRO A 67 -8.74 14.61 -15.39
CA PRO A 67 -7.31 14.80 -15.14
C PRO A 67 -6.47 13.54 -15.25
N LEU A 68 -6.95 12.40 -14.73
CA LEU A 68 -6.22 11.14 -14.83
C LEU A 68 -6.16 10.62 -16.28
N LEU A 69 -7.24 10.79 -17.06
CA LEU A 69 -7.22 10.46 -18.48
C LEU A 69 -6.21 11.33 -19.25
N HIS A 70 -6.17 12.63 -18.96
CA HIS A 70 -5.18 13.53 -19.59
C HIS A 70 -3.76 13.12 -19.24
N LEU A 71 -3.49 12.77 -18.00
CA LEU A 71 -2.18 12.25 -17.57
C LEU A 71 -1.81 10.96 -18.33
N TYR A 72 -2.74 10.01 -18.37
CA TYR A 72 -2.54 8.76 -19.10
C TYR A 72 -2.17 9.00 -20.57
N ASN A 73 -2.92 9.87 -21.25
CA ASN A 73 -2.68 10.18 -22.67
C ASN A 73 -1.32 10.84 -22.88
N ALA A 74 -0.99 11.84 -22.07
CA ALA A 74 0.29 12.53 -22.16
C ALA A 74 1.48 11.57 -21.94
N LEU A 75 1.38 10.66 -20.97
CA LEU A 75 2.41 9.64 -20.75
C LEU A 75 2.49 8.65 -21.93
N ALA A 76 1.35 8.21 -22.47
CA ALA A 76 1.32 7.31 -23.61
C ALA A 76 2.00 7.92 -24.84
N GLU A 77 1.77 9.21 -25.12
CA GLU A 77 2.38 9.96 -26.20
C GLU A 77 3.90 10.17 -25.99
N ALA A 78 4.31 10.44 -24.76
CA ALA A 78 5.72 10.66 -24.40
C ALA A 78 6.52 9.36 -24.17
N GLY A 79 5.92 8.17 -24.34
CA GLY A 79 6.57 6.89 -24.02
C GLY A 79 6.80 6.66 -22.54
N GLY A 80 6.10 7.43 -21.69
CA GLY A 80 6.14 7.29 -20.23
C GLY A 80 5.35 6.09 -19.72
N ARG A 81 5.35 5.91 -18.38
CA ARG A 81 4.68 4.79 -17.70
C ARG A 81 3.91 5.29 -16.49
N LEU A 82 2.76 4.68 -16.24
CA LEU A 82 1.90 4.99 -15.10
C LEU A 82 1.64 3.72 -14.28
N LEU A 83 2.13 3.68 -13.04
CA LEU A 83 1.72 2.68 -12.07
C LEU A 83 0.53 3.24 -11.28
N VAL A 84 -0.58 2.51 -11.25
CA VAL A 84 -1.74 2.86 -10.41
C VAL A 84 -1.95 1.81 -9.34
N THR A 85 -2.38 2.23 -8.15
CA THR A 85 -2.78 1.27 -7.11
C THR A 85 -4.25 1.46 -6.73
N GLY A 86 -4.87 0.38 -6.23
CA GLY A 86 -6.25 0.38 -5.75
C GLY A 86 -6.53 -0.77 -4.80
N ARG A 87 -7.73 -0.84 -4.25
CA ARG A 87 -8.17 -1.95 -3.39
C ARG A 87 -8.71 -3.12 -4.17
N THR A 88 -9.26 -2.85 -5.35
CA THR A 88 -9.84 -3.84 -6.29
C THR A 88 -9.24 -3.66 -7.67
N ALA A 89 -9.47 -4.61 -8.57
CA ALA A 89 -9.06 -4.50 -9.97
C ALA A 89 -9.72 -3.28 -10.66
N PRO A 90 -9.06 -2.63 -11.63
CA PRO A 90 -9.61 -1.48 -12.34
C PRO A 90 -11.00 -1.70 -12.94
N SER A 91 -11.32 -2.93 -13.35
CA SER A 91 -12.64 -3.30 -13.87
C SER A 91 -13.80 -3.15 -12.86
N HIS A 92 -13.48 -3.02 -11.58
CA HIS A 92 -14.46 -2.81 -10.51
C HIS A 92 -14.50 -1.35 -10.01
N TRP A 93 -13.69 -0.46 -10.60
CA TRP A 93 -13.69 0.93 -10.19
C TRP A 93 -14.92 1.65 -10.75
N PRO A 94 -15.53 2.56 -9.99
CA PRO A 94 -16.75 3.26 -10.41
C PRO A 94 -16.46 4.37 -11.44
N ILE A 95 -15.76 4.03 -12.53
CA ILE A 95 -15.34 4.97 -13.57
C ILE A 95 -16.53 5.29 -14.49
N ARG A 96 -16.89 6.57 -14.60
CA ARG A 96 -17.94 7.06 -15.47
C ARG A 96 -17.46 7.43 -16.87
N LEU A 97 -16.20 7.87 -16.97
CA LEU A 97 -15.58 8.26 -18.23
C LEU A 97 -15.15 7.02 -19.02
N ALA A 98 -15.93 6.66 -20.03
CA ALA A 98 -15.78 5.41 -20.78
C ALA A 98 -14.37 5.23 -21.38
N ASP A 99 -13.73 6.31 -21.83
CA ASP A 99 -12.38 6.26 -22.39
C ASP A 99 -11.33 5.89 -21.32
N LEU A 100 -11.41 6.46 -20.12
CA LEU A 100 -10.55 6.10 -18.99
C LEU A 100 -10.78 4.65 -18.56
N ALA A 101 -12.06 4.24 -18.44
CA ALA A 101 -12.41 2.87 -18.08
C ALA A 101 -11.82 1.87 -19.08
N SER A 102 -11.97 2.12 -20.38
CA SER A 102 -11.42 1.27 -21.43
C SER A 102 -9.88 1.11 -21.31
N ARG A 103 -9.16 2.21 -21.10
CA ARG A 103 -7.70 2.21 -20.97
C ARG A 103 -7.18 1.47 -19.75
N LEU A 104 -7.82 1.71 -18.60
CA LEU A 104 -7.42 1.06 -17.35
C LEU A 104 -7.82 -0.42 -17.31
N ASN A 105 -8.92 -0.81 -17.95
CA ASN A 105 -9.34 -2.21 -18.04
C ASN A 105 -8.44 -3.08 -18.94
N VAL A 106 -7.78 -2.47 -19.93
CA VAL A 106 -6.81 -3.16 -20.81
C VAL A 106 -5.41 -3.19 -20.19
N ALA A 107 -5.14 -2.31 -19.22
CA ALA A 107 -3.86 -2.30 -18.53
C ALA A 107 -3.65 -3.62 -17.76
N PRO A 108 -2.44 -4.21 -17.78
CA PRO A 108 -2.13 -5.33 -16.92
C PRO A 108 -2.45 -5.00 -15.45
N ALA A 109 -3.07 -5.94 -14.76
CA ALA A 109 -3.45 -5.77 -13.36
C ALA A 109 -2.92 -6.95 -12.53
N VAL A 110 -2.19 -6.63 -11.45
CA VAL A 110 -1.57 -7.61 -10.55
C VAL A 110 -2.22 -7.52 -9.19
N GLU A 111 -2.74 -8.63 -8.71
CA GLU A 111 -3.30 -8.73 -7.36
C GLU A 111 -2.20 -8.99 -6.33
N ILE A 112 -2.22 -8.23 -5.24
CA ILE A 112 -1.41 -8.48 -4.05
C ILE A 112 -2.35 -9.02 -2.98
N GLY A 113 -2.20 -10.30 -2.66
CA GLY A 113 -2.97 -10.95 -1.59
C GLY A 113 -2.62 -10.41 -0.19
N ALA A 114 -3.45 -10.76 0.78
CA ALA A 114 -3.09 -10.56 2.18
C ALA A 114 -1.83 -11.38 2.52
N PRO A 115 -0.94 -10.87 3.38
CA PRO A 115 0.22 -11.64 3.83
C PRO A 115 -0.21 -12.89 4.60
N ASP A 116 0.53 -13.97 4.44
CA ASP A 116 0.35 -15.18 5.24
C ASP A 116 0.96 -15.02 6.66
N ASP A 117 0.71 -16.00 7.51
CA ASP A 117 1.16 -15.98 8.89
C ASP A 117 2.69 -16.00 9.01
N GLU A 118 3.39 -16.68 8.09
CA GLU A 118 4.85 -16.74 8.08
C GLU A 118 5.46 -15.38 7.75
N LEU A 119 4.95 -14.70 6.74
CA LEU A 119 5.39 -13.36 6.37
C LEU A 119 5.08 -12.33 7.47
N ILE A 120 3.90 -12.41 8.10
CA ILE A 120 3.55 -11.54 9.24
C ILE A 120 4.52 -11.77 10.40
N ALA A 121 4.87 -13.03 10.72
CA ALA A 121 5.82 -13.35 11.77
C ALA A 121 7.19 -12.71 11.52
N VAL A 122 7.72 -12.84 10.31
CA VAL A 122 9.00 -12.23 9.91
C VAL A 122 8.94 -10.70 10.02
N VAL A 123 7.85 -10.09 9.56
CA VAL A 123 7.66 -8.65 9.62
C VAL A 123 7.54 -8.16 11.07
N LEU A 124 6.84 -8.86 11.94
CA LEU A 124 6.77 -8.52 13.37
C LEU A 124 8.16 -8.50 14.02
N VAL A 125 8.95 -9.56 13.81
CA VAL A 125 10.33 -9.62 14.32
C VAL A 125 11.14 -8.41 13.83
N LYS A 126 11.06 -8.11 12.54
CA LYS A 126 11.73 -6.95 11.96
C LYS A 126 11.26 -5.63 12.58
N LEU A 127 9.96 -5.41 12.71
CA LEU A 127 9.40 -4.17 13.25
C LEU A 127 9.79 -3.93 14.72
N PHE A 128 9.87 -4.98 15.53
CA PHE A 128 10.41 -4.89 16.89
C PHE A 128 11.91 -4.59 16.89
N ALA A 129 12.67 -5.27 16.03
CA ALA A 129 14.12 -5.05 15.91
C ALA A 129 14.46 -3.63 15.44
N ASP A 130 13.71 -3.08 14.47
CA ASP A 130 13.87 -1.70 13.97
C ASP A 130 13.68 -0.65 15.09
N ARG A 131 12.91 -0.99 16.14
CA ARG A 131 12.73 -0.17 17.35
C ARG A 131 13.68 -0.53 18.49
N GLN A 132 14.63 -1.41 18.23
CA GLN A 132 15.58 -1.93 19.24
C GLN A 132 14.89 -2.65 20.40
N LEU A 133 13.70 -3.18 20.17
CA LEU A 133 12.93 -3.94 21.14
C LEU A 133 13.25 -5.44 21.02
N ARG A 134 13.66 -6.05 22.12
CA ARG A 134 13.88 -7.49 22.19
C ARG A 134 12.61 -8.20 22.58
N ILE A 135 12.24 -9.20 21.79
CA ILE A 135 11.09 -10.07 22.05
C ILE A 135 11.53 -11.52 22.05
N GLU A 136 10.84 -12.35 22.82
CA GLU A 136 11.01 -13.79 22.76
C GLU A 136 10.12 -14.39 21.66
N PRO A 137 10.45 -15.57 21.11
CA PRO A 137 9.68 -16.20 20.02
C PRO A 137 8.22 -16.48 20.36
N ASP A 138 7.89 -16.71 21.61
CA ASP A 138 6.53 -16.96 22.10
C ASP A 138 5.60 -15.73 21.90
N VAL A 139 6.14 -14.53 21.93
CA VAL A 139 5.42 -13.29 21.65
C VAL A 139 4.87 -13.29 20.21
N VAL A 140 5.69 -13.66 19.23
CA VAL A 140 5.28 -13.74 17.82
C VAL A 140 4.28 -14.88 17.62
N THR A 141 4.58 -16.06 18.17
CA THR A 141 3.70 -17.23 18.10
C THR A 141 2.33 -16.95 18.70
N TYR A 142 2.27 -16.12 19.75
CA TYR A 142 1.01 -15.70 20.38
C TYR A 142 0.26 -14.67 19.52
N ALA A 143 0.97 -13.67 18.96
CA ALA A 143 0.37 -12.53 18.28
C ALA A 143 -0.23 -12.91 16.91
N VAL A 144 0.53 -13.64 16.07
CA VAL A 144 0.19 -13.91 14.66
C VAL A 144 -1.22 -14.49 14.48
N PRO A 145 -1.64 -15.56 15.17
CA PRO A 145 -2.97 -16.13 14.95
C PRO A 145 -4.13 -15.29 15.54
N ARG A 146 -3.83 -14.19 16.24
CA ARG A 146 -4.79 -13.35 16.96
C ARG A 146 -4.94 -11.94 16.42
N MET A 147 -4.15 -11.59 15.42
CA MET A 147 -4.21 -10.29 14.77
C MET A 147 -4.77 -10.38 13.36
N GLU A 148 -5.24 -9.26 12.83
CA GLU A 148 -5.59 -9.15 11.43
C GLU A 148 -4.35 -9.41 10.53
N ARG A 149 -4.53 -10.18 9.47
CA ARG A 149 -3.46 -10.48 8.50
C ARG A 149 -3.18 -9.29 7.59
N SER A 150 -2.62 -8.26 8.17
CA SER A 150 -2.19 -7.08 7.43
C SER A 150 -0.90 -6.48 8.01
N PHE A 151 -0.09 -5.87 7.17
CA PHE A 151 1.11 -5.16 7.63
C PHE A 151 0.76 -3.93 8.47
N ASP A 152 -0.42 -3.36 8.26
CA ASP A 152 -0.89 -2.23 9.07
C ASP A 152 -1.24 -2.67 10.50
N ALA A 153 -1.88 -3.84 10.67
CA ALA A 153 -2.12 -4.41 11.98
C ALA A 153 -0.81 -4.72 12.70
N ALA A 154 0.18 -5.30 12.01
CA ALA A 154 1.50 -5.56 12.58
C ALA A 154 2.18 -4.26 13.04
N ARG A 155 2.14 -3.19 12.24
CA ARG A 155 2.69 -1.88 12.60
C ARG A 155 1.98 -1.27 13.82
N ARG A 156 0.64 -1.33 13.86
CA ARG A 156 -0.16 -0.83 15.00
C ARG A 156 0.17 -1.60 16.27
N LEU A 157 0.20 -2.93 16.22
CA LEU A 157 0.54 -3.77 17.36
C LEU A 157 1.90 -3.40 17.95
N VAL A 158 2.93 -3.31 17.11
CA VAL A 158 4.29 -2.97 17.56
C VAL A 158 4.35 -1.56 18.13
N ALA A 159 3.67 -0.58 17.52
CA ALA A 159 3.65 0.80 18.01
C ALA A 159 2.98 0.92 19.38
N VAL A 160 1.85 0.24 19.57
CA VAL A 160 1.13 0.25 20.86
C VAL A 160 1.89 -0.53 21.94
N ALA A 161 2.51 -1.67 21.57
CA ALA A 161 3.33 -2.45 22.49
C ALA A 161 4.57 -1.67 22.96
N ASP A 162 5.24 -0.95 22.06
CA ASP A 162 6.38 -0.07 22.37
C ASP A 162 5.96 1.03 23.37
N SER A 163 4.90 1.76 23.04
CA SER A 163 4.38 2.83 23.91
C SER A 163 4.00 2.32 25.30
N LEU A 164 3.35 1.17 25.37
CA LEU A 164 2.92 0.58 26.64
C LEU A 164 4.11 0.07 27.46
N ALA A 165 5.06 -0.61 26.80
CA ALA A 165 6.28 -1.10 27.46
C ALA A 165 7.10 0.06 28.03
N LEU A 166 7.22 1.17 27.31
CA LEU A 166 7.91 2.37 27.75
C LEU A 166 7.18 3.02 28.94
N ALA A 167 5.88 3.19 28.86
CA ALA A 167 5.08 3.82 29.93
C ALA A 167 5.12 3.03 31.24
N GLU A 168 5.16 1.70 31.18
CA GLU A 168 5.16 0.83 32.33
C GLU A 168 6.55 0.35 32.78
N GLY A 169 7.61 0.73 32.06
CA GLY A 169 9.00 0.37 32.36
C GLY A 169 9.27 -1.14 32.32
N ARG A 170 8.56 -1.88 31.48
CA ARG A 170 8.66 -3.35 31.42
C ARG A 170 8.95 -3.88 30.01
N ARG A 171 9.42 -5.14 29.95
CA ARG A 171 9.70 -5.83 28.69
C ARG A 171 8.40 -6.21 27.97
N ILE A 172 8.51 -6.37 26.63
CA ILE A 172 7.43 -6.90 25.80
C ILE A 172 7.37 -8.41 26.02
N THR A 173 6.25 -8.87 26.52
CA THR A 173 5.95 -10.26 26.87
C THR A 173 4.55 -10.63 26.35
N VAL A 174 4.23 -11.92 26.31
CA VAL A 174 2.89 -12.39 25.92
C VAL A 174 1.75 -11.69 26.69
N PRO A 175 1.81 -11.50 28.04
CA PRO A 175 0.77 -10.74 28.75
C PRO A 175 0.60 -9.30 28.29
N LEU A 176 1.71 -8.60 27.94
CA LEU A 176 1.63 -7.25 27.42
C LEU A 176 0.99 -7.24 26.02
N VAL A 177 1.41 -8.15 25.14
CA VAL A 177 0.83 -8.25 23.78
C VAL A 177 -0.65 -8.62 23.82
N LYS A 178 -1.08 -9.47 24.75
CA LYS A 178 -2.50 -9.75 24.99
C LYS A 178 -3.28 -8.46 25.29
N GLN A 179 -2.78 -7.65 26.22
CA GLN A 179 -3.38 -6.36 26.56
C GLN A 179 -3.43 -5.39 25.38
N VAL A 180 -2.40 -5.40 24.53
CA VAL A 180 -2.36 -4.58 23.30
C VAL A 180 -3.44 -5.01 22.31
N LEU A 181 -3.56 -6.32 22.06
CA LEU A 181 -4.58 -6.85 21.14
C LEU A 181 -5.99 -6.50 21.60
N GLU A 182 -6.31 -6.68 22.89
CA GLU A 182 -7.60 -6.29 23.48
C GLU A 182 -7.91 -4.80 23.23
N ARG A 183 -6.94 -3.90 23.39
CA ARG A 183 -7.11 -2.46 23.12
C ARG A 183 -7.33 -2.13 21.64
N LEU A 184 -6.69 -2.89 20.74
CA LEU A 184 -6.82 -2.68 19.30
C LEU A 184 -8.17 -3.16 18.77
N ASP A 185 -8.75 -4.19 19.40
CA ASP A 185 -10.07 -4.72 19.03
C ASP A 185 -11.23 -3.78 19.48
N GLU A 186 -10.98 -2.94 20.49
CA GLU A 186 -11.96 -1.97 21.03
C GLU A 186 -11.94 -0.61 20.27
N SER A 187 -11.00 -0.38 19.36
CA SER A 187 -10.75 0.90 18.69
C SER A 187 -11.26 0.93 17.26
#